data_016caa63f28b84833eecc05bfe6bcdd3
#
_entry.id   016caa63f28b84833eecc05bfe6bcdd3
#
_cell.length_a   1.000
_cell.length_b   1.000
_cell.length_c   1.000
_cell.angle_alpha   90.00
_cell.angle_beta   90.00
_cell.angle_gamma   90.00
#
_symmetry.space_group_name_H-M   'P 1'
#
loop_
_entity.id
_entity.type
_entity.pdbx_description
1 polymer ?
#
loop_
_entity_poly.entity_id
_entity_poly.type
_entity_poly.pdbx_seq_one_letter_code
_entity_poly.pdbx_strand_id
1 'polypeptide(L)'
;MAQETITYDIFPNGLGFYANCDGQHVGEITFVRVGIDKMIIDRTSVTEKYQRAHVGLNLVRCAANLARNQHRKVITMCPFAAAMFSRYPEFDDVRFLHTR
;
A
#
# COMPACT_ATOMS: atom_id res chain seq x y z
N MET A 1 -4.36 18.40 23.99
CA MET A 1 -5.13 17.76 22.94
C MET A 1 -4.32 16.62 22.37
N ALA A 2 -4.89 15.43 22.37
CA ALA A 2 -4.17 14.27 21.87
C ALA A 2 -4.19 14.23 20.35
N GLN A 3 -3.04 13.96 19.76
CA GLN A 3 -2.97 13.69 18.34
C GLN A 3 -3.17 12.20 18.12
N GLU A 4 -3.99 11.87 17.14
CA GLU A 4 -4.14 10.49 16.77
C GLU A 4 -2.87 10.02 16.06
N THR A 5 -2.34 8.94 16.53
CA THR A 5 -1.15 8.33 15.93
C THR A 5 -1.58 7.11 15.16
N ILE A 6 -1.25 7.09 13.88
CA ILE A 6 -1.59 5.97 13.02
C ILE A 6 -0.33 5.14 12.80
N THR A 7 -0.43 3.85 13.09
CA THR A 7 0.66 2.92 12.88
C THR A 7 0.30 1.97 11.74
N TYR A 8 1.33 1.40 11.14
CA TYR A 8 1.15 0.53 9.97
C TYR A 8 1.89 -0.77 10.25
N ASP A 9 1.16 -1.87 10.27
CA ASP A 9 1.71 -3.16 10.63
C ASP A 9 1.45 -4.18 9.53
N ILE A 10 2.43 -5.03 9.28
CA ILE A 10 2.30 -6.06 8.26
C ILE A 10 1.35 -7.16 8.75
N PHE A 11 0.59 -7.75 7.84
CA PHE A 11 -0.25 -8.91 8.16
C PHE A 11 0.62 -10.07 8.61
N PRO A 12 0.09 -10.95 9.49
CA PRO A 12 0.84 -12.16 9.88
C PRO A 12 1.27 -13.01 8.69
N ASN A 13 0.48 -13.05 7.61
CA ASN A 13 0.84 -13.84 6.43
C ASN A 13 1.76 -13.08 5.47
N GLY A 14 2.10 -11.82 5.77
CA GLY A 14 3.00 -11.05 4.94
C GLY A 14 2.39 -10.50 3.65
N LEU A 15 1.07 -10.60 3.49
CA LEU A 15 0.42 -10.24 2.22
C LEU A 15 -0.48 -9.01 2.34
N GLY A 16 -0.15 -8.12 3.25
CA GLY A 16 -0.87 -6.87 3.41
C GLY A 16 -0.37 -6.09 4.58
N PHE A 17 -0.93 -4.89 4.76
CA PHE A 17 -0.63 -4.03 5.90
C PHE A 17 -1.94 -3.51 6.47
N TYR A 18 -2.00 -3.38 7.78
CA TYR A 18 -3.07 -2.67 8.48
C TYR A 18 -2.62 -1.26 8.82
N ALA A 19 -3.56 -0.34 8.78
CA ALA A 19 -3.40 0.95 9.44
C ALA A 19 -4.20 0.89 10.73
N ASN A 20 -3.59 1.25 11.84
CA ASN A 20 -4.21 1.16 13.16
C ASN A 20 -4.17 2.53 13.83
N CYS A 21 -5.26 2.85 14.53
CA CYS A 21 -5.34 4.06 15.32
C CYS A 21 -6.03 3.70 16.64
N ASP A 22 -5.34 3.92 17.75
CA ASP A 22 -5.87 3.64 19.09
C ASP A 22 -6.41 2.21 19.23
N GLY A 23 -5.66 1.25 18.64
CA GLY A 23 -6.02 -0.16 18.73
C GLY A 23 -7.10 -0.61 17.76
N GLN A 24 -7.59 0.29 16.92
CA GLN A 24 -8.61 -0.05 15.93
C GLN A 24 -8.01 -0.07 14.53
N HIS A 25 -8.41 -1.05 13.73
CA HIS A 25 -8.03 -1.09 12.32
C HIS A 25 -8.83 -0.03 11.57
N VAL A 26 -8.13 0.91 10.93
CA VAL A 26 -8.77 2.00 10.20
C VAL A 26 -8.50 1.93 8.71
N GLY A 27 -7.70 0.96 8.28
CA GLY A 27 -7.44 0.75 6.87
C GLY A 27 -6.62 -0.50 6.65
N GLU A 28 -6.58 -0.93 5.40
CA GLU A 28 -5.73 -2.07 5.03
C GLU A 28 -5.43 -2.02 3.54
N ILE A 29 -4.33 -2.66 3.18
CA ILE A 29 -3.97 -2.89 1.79
C ILE A 29 -3.58 -4.35 1.66
N THR A 30 -4.03 -4.99 0.58
CA THR A 30 -3.67 -6.37 0.32
C THR A 30 -2.98 -6.48 -1.03
N PHE A 31 -2.10 -7.45 -1.13
CA PHE A 31 -1.38 -7.72 -2.36
C PHE A 31 -1.03 -9.20 -2.41
N VAL A 32 -0.67 -9.65 -3.61
CA VAL A 32 -0.19 -11.01 -3.82
C VAL A 32 1.14 -10.93 -4.53
N ARG A 33 1.97 -11.95 -4.34
CA ARG A 33 3.23 -12.07 -5.05
C ARG A 33 3.04 -12.93 -6.28
N VAL A 34 3.68 -12.51 -7.37
CA VAL A 34 3.61 -13.26 -8.63
C VAL A 34 5.03 -13.51 -9.07
N GLY A 35 5.40 -14.79 -9.16
CA GLY A 35 6.77 -15.14 -9.48
C GLY A 35 7.72 -14.64 -8.42
N ILE A 36 8.96 -14.43 -8.79
CA ILE A 36 9.99 -13.98 -7.86
C ILE A 36 10.17 -12.47 -7.90
N ASP A 37 9.59 -11.78 -8.86
CA ASP A 37 9.93 -10.38 -9.12
C ASP A 37 8.72 -9.45 -9.27
N LYS A 38 7.50 -9.91 -8.99
CA LYS A 38 6.33 -9.06 -9.13
C LYS A 38 5.43 -9.11 -7.91
N MET A 39 4.66 -8.06 -7.72
CA MET A 39 3.65 -7.94 -6.67
C MET A 39 2.44 -7.26 -7.28
N ILE A 40 1.26 -7.78 -6.99
CA ILE A 40 0.01 -7.16 -7.46
C ILE A 40 -0.70 -6.60 -6.24
N ILE A 41 -0.93 -5.28 -6.21
CA ILE A 41 -1.77 -4.66 -5.20
C ILE A 41 -3.20 -4.78 -5.69
N ASP A 42 -4.03 -5.50 -4.95
CA ASP A 42 -5.39 -5.80 -5.39
C ASP A 42 -6.46 -5.02 -4.66
N ARG A 43 -6.18 -4.51 -3.46
CA ARG A 43 -7.21 -3.81 -2.70
C ARG A 43 -6.61 -2.85 -1.69
N THR A 44 -7.20 -1.66 -1.59
CA THR A 44 -6.89 -0.69 -0.55
C THR A 44 -8.22 -0.21 0.01
N SER A 45 -8.35 -0.23 1.33
CA SER A 45 -9.57 0.16 2.00
C SER A 45 -9.23 1.03 3.20
N VAL A 46 -9.93 2.14 3.37
CA VAL A 46 -9.72 3.05 4.51
C VAL A 46 -11.08 3.48 5.03
N THR A 47 -11.25 3.40 6.35
CA THR A 47 -12.45 3.89 7.01
C THR A 47 -12.68 5.36 6.64
N GLU A 48 -13.91 5.71 6.36
CA GLU A 48 -14.26 7.04 5.84
C GLU A 48 -13.67 8.17 6.65
N LYS A 49 -13.73 8.05 7.97
CA LYS A 49 -13.21 9.07 8.89
C LYS A 49 -11.73 9.38 8.64
N TYR A 50 -10.98 8.41 8.12
CA TYR A 50 -9.53 8.53 7.97
C TYR A 50 -9.09 8.72 6.52
N GLN A 51 -10.02 8.83 5.59
CA GLN A 51 -9.66 8.90 4.17
C GLN A 51 -8.89 10.15 3.82
N ARG A 52 -9.08 11.23 4.56
CA ARG A 52 -8.38 12.49 4.30
C ARG A 52 -7.07 12.64 5.07
N ALA A 53 -6.71 11.62 5.85
CA ALA A 53 -5.50 11.66 6.66
C ALA A 53 -4.32 10.97 5.96
N HIS A 54 -4.39 10.78 4.66
CA HIS A 54 -3.35 10.14 3.85
C HIS A 54 -3.06 8.70 4.27
N VAL A 55 -4.00 8.05 4.94
CA VAL A 55 -3.82 6.66 5.37
C VAL A 55 -3.67 5.74 4.15
N GLY A 56 -4.51 5.94 3.14
CA GLY A 56 -4.40 5.13 1.92
C GLY A 56 -3.07 5.28 1.23
N LEU A 57 -2.59 6.52 1.11
CA LEU A 57 -1.29 6.78 0.50
C LEU A 57 -0.17 6.11 1.29
N ASN A 58 -0.24 6.20 2.62
CA ASN A 58 0.78 5.59 3.46
C ASN A 58 0.74 4.06 3.38
N LEU A 59 -0.44 3.47 3.22
CA LEU A 59 -0.56 2.03 2.98
C LEU A 59 0.11 1.65 1.66
N VAL A 60 -0.11 2.44 0.62
CA VAL A 60 0.55 2.20 -0.67
C VAL A 60 2.06 2.33 -0.52
N ARG A 61 2.53 3.30 0.26
CA ARG A 61 3.97 3.43 0.54
C ARG A 61 4.52 2.20 1.24
N CYS A 62 3.80 1.66 2.21
CA CYS A 62 4.23 0.43 2.89
C CYS A 62 4.41 -0.72 1.91
N ALA A 63 3.43 -0.92 1.02
CA ALA A 63 3.51 -1.98 0.03
C ALA A 63 4.65 -1.73 -0.95
N ALA A 64 4.83 -0.49 -1.39
CA ALA A 64 5.90 -0.14 -2.32
C ALA A 64 7.28 -0.36 -1.69
N ASN A 65 7.43 0.02 -0.40
CA ASN A 65 8.70 -0.20 0.30
C ASN A 65 9.01 -1.67 0.45
N LEU A 66 7.99 -2.48 0.74
CA LEU A 66 8.19 -3.93 0.82
C LEU A 66 8.61 -4.49 -0.54
N ALA A 67 7.95 -4.07 -1.61
CA ALA A 67 8.32 -4.49 -2.96
C ALA A 67 9.76 -4.10 -3.29
N ARG A 68 10.14 -2.89 -2.89
CA ARG A 68 11.51 -2.39 -3.12
C ARG A 68 12.52 -3.28 -2.38
N ASN A 69 12.23 -3.62 -1.13
CA ASN A 69 13.10 -4.48 -0.34
C ASN A 69 13.19 -5.89 -0.89
N GLN A 70 12.14 -6.36 -1.54
CA GLN A 70 12.09 -7.71 -2.10
C GLN A 70 12.48 -7.74 -3.58
N HIS A 71 12.88 -6.58 -4.13
CA HIS A 71 13.25 -6.47 -5.55
C HIS A 71 12.12 -6.90 -6.47
N ARG A 72 10.90 -6.44 -6.14
CA ARG A 72 9.71 -6.74 -6.93
C ARG A 72 9.19 -5.47 -7.59
N LYS A 73 8.63 -5.64 -8.79
CA LYS A 73 7.89 -4.57 -9.43
C LYS A 73 6.41 -4.72 -9.13
N VAL A 74 5.72 -3.59 -8.98
CA VAL A 74 4.33 -3.56 -8.54
C VAL A 74 3.41 -3.34 -9.72
N ILE A 75 2.40 -4.21 -9.81
CA ILE A 75 1.28 -4.06 -10.73
C ILE A 75 0.09 -3.61 -9.89
N THR A 76 -0.56 -2.53 -10.29
CA THR A 76 -1.68 -2.01 -9.52
C THR A 76 -2.99 -2.44 -10.18
N MET A 77 -3.71 -3.32 -9.51
CA MET A 77 -5.06 -3.71 -9.94
C MET A 77 -6.12 -2.90 -9.21
N CYS A 78 -5.76 -2.29 -8.11
CA CYS A 78 -6.64 -1.44 -7.32
C CYS A 78 -6.64 -0.04 -7.91
N PRO A 79 -7.80 0.53 -8.24
CA PRO A 79 -7.84 1.89 -8.82
C PRO A 79 -7.19 2.95 -7.94
N PHE A 80 -7.34 2.85 -6.62
CA PHE A 80 -6.72 3.80 -5.72
C PHE A 80 -5.20 3.74 -5.82
N ALA A 81 -4.64 2.53 -5.76
CA ALA A 81 -3.18 2.36 -5.84
C ALA A 81 -2.67 2.83 -7.20
N ALA A 82 -3.41 2.54 -8.27
CA ALA A 82 -3.03 3.00 -9.60
C ALA A 82 -2.98 4.53 -9.66
N ALA A 83 -3.95 5.20 -9.04
CA ALA A 83 -3.96 6.66 -9.00
C ALA A 83 -2.77 7.21 -8.22
N MET A 84 -2.42 6.56 -7.10
CA MET A 84 -1.27 7.00 -6.30
C MET A 84 0.03 6.82 -7.06
N PHE A 85 0.19 5.70 -7.75
CA PHE A 85 1.38 5.45 -8.56
C PHE A 85 1.50 6.44 -9.70
N SER A 86 0.39 6.86 -10.26
CA SER A 86 0.37 7.84 -11.34
C SER A 86 0.70 9.24 -10.83
N ARG A 87 0.24 9.56 -9.62
CA ARG A 87 0.35 10.91 -9.08
C ARG A 87 1.71 11.19 -8.44
N TYR A 88 2.31 10.19 -7.80
CA TYR A 88 3.50 10.39 -6.99
C TYR A 88 4.71 9.70 -7.62
N PRO A 89 5.69 10.47 -8.09
CA PRO A 89 6.89 9.89 -8.74
C PRO A 89 7.71 9.00 -7.81
N GLU A 90 7.50 9.08 -6.50
CA GLU A 90 8.25 8.25 -5.56
C GLU A 90 8.06 6.75 -5.78
N PHE A 91 7.02 6.37 -6.55
CA PHE A 91 6.73 4.97 -6.82
C PHE A 91 7.28 4.49 -8.16
N ASP A 92 7.90 5.39 -8.94
CA ASP A 92 8.31 5.04 -10.29
C ASP A 92 9.34 3.93 -10.33
N ASP A 93 10.20 3.83 -9.32
CA ASP A 93 11.25 2.82 -9.28
C ASP A 93 10.73 1.41 -9.06
N VAL A 94 9.54 1.25 -8.49
CA VAL A 94 8.95 -0.07 -8.27
C VAL A 94 7.76 -0.35 -9.17
N ARG A 95 7.40 0.60 -10.00
CA ARG A 95 6.26 0.45 -10.88
C ARG A 95 6.58 -0.49 -12.03
N PHE A 96 5.73 -1.49 -12.22
CA PHE A 96 5.88 -2.37 -13.36
C PHE A 96 5.49 -1.62 -14.62
N LEU A 97 6.42 -1.52 -15.56
CA LEU A 97 6.15 -0.84 -16.83
C LEU A 97 5.88 -1.88 -17.89
N HIS A 98 4.73 -1.73 -18.50
CA HIS A 98 4.31 -2.62 -19.57
C HIS A 98 5.00 -2.13 -20.84
N THR A 99 6.04 -2.84 -21.27
CA THR A 99 6.71 -2.52 -22.52
C THR A 99 6.28 -3.48 -23.60
N ARG A 100 6.27 -3.00 -24.82
CA ARG A 100 5.88 -3.82 -25.95
C ARG A 100 7.05 -4.09 -26.86
#